data_5e4cc6ef670b6fe4312659330fb5d1b3
#
_entry.id   5e4cc6ef670b6fe4312659330fb5d1b3
#
_cell.length_a   1.000
_cell.length_b   1.000
_cell.length_c   1.000
_cell.angle_alpha   90.00
_cell.angle_beta   90.00
_cell.angle_gamma   90.00
#
_symmetry.space_group_name_H-M   'P 1'
#
loop_
_entity.id
_entity.type
_entity.pdbx_description
1 polymer ?
#
loop_
_entity_poly.entity_id
_entity_poly.type
_entity_poly.pdbx_seq_one_letter_code
_entity_poly.pdbx_strand_id
1 'polypeptide(L)'
;MNGMTKEQKREAHEVLTRRMNDMLGNTATMHDALEAIEPRLAEYFDGLVNEPDLHNGYEILGGVKFLRLLRTYEFNERRVRQIIRLREGIWERDSRGRWKHKSGGIKCPGTDTAHVYRWQPFQVFVLATVFGFYTWINTKVEAGTKDVLLDTEREKDGFVWDFRRMIAEFIMYGPRKIDKTGLSSFIQLVFFLFGDFNSEIYSLAMTENQSKILYNRTKFMLRQMNASDEGNPLFRMTEKVIDWLPKYRDEIRNSMIVPLTGGGKAPDGTNTELLNWDELGSSPYINNKSDMQAHINVCQSSMGMRRAPLTFGTTTAGTITTGPFIDMLRGRHDLLLQEFKYESGEAEPQLMFDSQMCLLLEPDEYEKTNEEYILTSHALRRKINPMLGIIVQYDFYDREMAKARQDGEQKFAECVSKLFNVYRSGIIQEWIKAEQIRPLQRDMRIDKCTHLGGWVIFTGFDFSMGDDLHGASWLAVKKNPQGRGNFFFADMDFWIKEESLMKSAIRPLLETWIEQGWLHLCPGKVFQPVLFTDRLKQLYRGGCQFLYFGYDKYRAPDPINTLKACLQSEMGVADPEKYVMPVSQLNSEFSGPTENLYDAMFAPVPFISFSNSPLW
;
A
#
# COMPACT_ATOMS: atom_id res chain seq x y z
N MET A 1 -8.33 12.57 2.16
CA MET A 1 -9.37 11.53 1.97
C MET A 1 -10.49 11.83 2.93
N ASN A 2 -11.72 11.93 2.46
CA ASN A 2 -12.87 11.96 3.38
C ASN A 2 -13.12 10.50 3.80
N GLY A 3 -12.47 10.06 4.88
CA GLY A 3 -12.73 8.75 5.46
C GLY A 3 -14.07 8.70 6.18
N MET A 4 -14.41 7.53 6.71
CA MET A 4 -15.69 7.30 7.40
C MET A 4 -15.85 8.24 8.60
N THR A 5 -16.99 8.92 8.69
CA THR A 5 -17.35 9.80 9.81
C THR A 5 -17.81 8.98 11.02
N LYS A 6 -17.85 9.62 12.22
CA LYS A 6 -18.43 9.00 13.43
C LYS A 6 -19.89 8.59 13.23
N GLU A 7 -20.64 9.39 12.48
CA GLU A 7 -22.05 9.13 12.20
C GLU A 7 -22.22 7.90 11.31
N GLN A 8 -21.43 7.81 10.24
CA GLN A 8 -21.41 6.62 9.38
C GLN A 8 -20.97 5.35 10.14
N LYS A 9 -20.01 5.45 11.06
CA LYS A 9 -19.65 4.32 11.92
C LYS A 9 -20.82 3.87 12.79
N ARG A 10 -21.56 4.81 13.39
CA ARG A 10 -22.75 4.50 14.18
C ARG A 10 -23.83 3.84 13.33
N GLU A 11 -24.08 4.36 12.13
CA GLU A 11 -25.03 3.76 11.18
C GLU A 11 -24.61 2.33 10.79
N ALA A 12 -23.35 2.09 10.48
CA ALA A 12 -22.82 0.75 10.20
C ALA A 12 -23.05 -0.22 11.38
N HIS A 13 -22.83 0.25 12.61
CA HIS A 13 -23.07 -0.54 13.82
C HIS A 13 -24.56 -0.85 14.03
N GLU A 14 -25.45 0.10 13.80
CA GLU A 14 -26.91 -0.11 13.87
C GLU A 14 -27.37 -1.14 12.84
N VAL A 15 -26.86 -1.06 11.60
CA VAL A 15 -27.14 -2.05 10.54
C VAL A 15 -26.62 -3.43 10.94
N LEU A 16 -25.39 -3.52 11.43
CA LEU A 16 -24.80 -4.80 11.87
C LEU A 16 -25.64 -5.42 12.99
N THR A 17 -25.97 -4.65 14.03
CA THR A 17 -26.75 -5.11 15.19
C THR A 17 -28.12 -5.61 14.75
N ARG A 18 -28.81 -4.89 13.87
CA ARG A 18 -30.09 -5.33 13.32
C ARG A 18 -29.93 -6.66 12.57
N ARG A 19 -28.95 -6.78 11.67
CA ARG A 19 -28.70 -7.99 10.87
C ARG A 19 -28.34 -9.20 11.72
N MET A 20 -27.63 -9.04 12.83
CA MET A 20 -27.33 -10.12 13.78
C MET A 20 -28.58 -10.72 14.42
N ASN A 21 -29.60 -9.88 14.67
CA ASN A 21 -30.89 -10.28 15.25
C ASN A 21 -31.93 -10.73 14.21
N ASP A 22 -31.63 -10.63 12.92
CA ASP A 22 -32.55 -11.05 11.87
C ASP A 22 -32.80 -12.56 11.92
N MET A 23 -34.06 -12.94 11.79
CA MET A 23 -34.46 -14.34 11.76
C MET A 23 -34.06 -15.01 10.43
N LEU A 24 -33.48 -16.18 10.53
CA LEU A 24 -33.28 -17.13 9.44
C LEU A 24 -34.33 -18.24 9.54
N GLY A 25 -35.40 -18.08 8.78
CA GLY A 25 -36.58 -18.94 8.93
C GLY A 25 -37.35 -18.65 10.23
N ASN A 26 -37.95 -19.67 10.83
CA ASN A 26 -38.87 -19.47 11.96
C ASN A 26 -38.26 -19.68 13.36
N THR A 27 -37.00 -20.14 13.45
CA THR A 27 -36.46 -20.67 14.73
C THR A 27 -35.07 -20.24 15.08
N ALA A 28 -34.29 -19.65 14.16
CA ALA A 28 -32.90 -19.28 14.38
C ALA A 28 -32.63 -17.83 13.95
N THR A 29 -31.76 -17.15 14.69
CA THR A 29 -31.26 -15.84 14.30
C THR A 29 -29.99 -15.97 13.44
N MET A 30 -29.53 -14.88 12.86
CA MET A 30 -28.23 -14.84 12.18
C MET A 30 -27.09 -15.17 13.16
N HIS A 31 -27.17 -14.72 14.42
CA HIS A 31 -26.22 -15.09 15.48
C HIS A 31 -26.16 -16.61 15.68
N ASP A 32 -27.31 -17.29 15.78
CA ASP A 32 -27.37 -18.76 15.95
C ASP A 32 -26.71 -19.48 14.75
N ALA A 33 -26.86 -18.95 13.54
CA ALA A 33 -26.21 -19.49 12.36
C ALA A 33 -24.68 -19.34 12.42
N LEU A 34 -24.16 -18.20 12.86
CA LEU A 34 -22.73 -17.99 13.04
C LEU A 34 -22.15 -18.93 14.10
N GLU A 35 -22.85 -19.12 15.23
CA GLU A 35 -22.44 -20.04 16.28
C GLU A 35 -22.44 -21.49 15.79
N ALA A 36 -23.43 -21.87 15.00
CA ALA A 36 -23.51 -23.19 14.38
C ALA A 36 -22.38 -23.45 13.36
N ILE A 37 -21.92 -22.41 12.64
CA ILE A 37 -20.77 -22.50 11.74
C ILE A 37 -19.49 -22.73 12.57
N GLU A 38 -19.17 -21.84 13.49
CA GLU A 38 -18.03 -21.90 14.39
C GLU A 38 -18.23 -20.89 15.54
N PRO A 39 -18.21 -21.30 16.82
CA PRO A 39 -18.50 -20.39 17.94
C PRO A 39 -17.63 -19.13 17.99
N ARG A 40 -16.37 -19.20 17.55
CA ARG A 40 -15.49 -18.02 17.50
C ARG A 40 -15.84 -17.04 16.38
N LEU A 41 -16.57 -17.50 15.38
CA LEU A 41 -17.13 -16.58 14.37
C LEU A 41 -18.24 -15.73 15.02
N ALA A 42 -19.14 -16.36 15.80
CA ALA A 42 -20.13 -15.62 16.59
C ALA A 42 -19.44 -14.67 17.60
N GLU A 43 -18.41 -15.14 18.33
CA GLU A 43 -17.60 -14.32 19.23
C GLU A 43 -17.01 -13.09 18.56
N TYR A 44 -16.52 -13.20 17.31
CA TYR A 44 -16.03 -12.05 16.55
C TYR A 44 -17.14 -11.03 16.28
N PHE A 45 -18.30 -11.48 15.86
CA PHE A 45 -19.46 -10.60 15.59
C PHE A 45 -20.03 -10.00 16.87
N ASP A 46 -20.03 -10.75 17.98
CA ASP A 46 -20.41 -10.24 19.31
C ASP A 46 -19.49 -9.09 19.75
N GLY A 47 -18.19 -9.20 19.46
CA GLY A 47 -17.24 -8.10 19.67
C GLY A 47 -17.61 -6.84 18.88
N LEU A 48 -17.90 -6.99 17.57
CA LEU A 48 -18.31 -5.88 16.71
C LEU A 48 -19.61 -5.18 17.20
N VAL A 49 -20.55 -5.95 17.76
CA VAL A 49 -21.85 -5.44 18.26
C VAL A 49 -21.73 -4.86 19.67
N ASN A 50 -21.07 -5.56 20.59
CA ASN A 50 -21.08 -5.20 22.02
C ASN A 50 -19.93 -4.26 22.41
N GLU A 51 -18.83 -4.23 21.65
CA GLU A 51 -17.65 -3.39 21.90
C GLU A 51 -17.27 -2.53 20.68
N PRO A 52 -18.21 -1.76 20.07
CA PRO A 52 -17.96 -1.06 18.79
C PRO A 52 -16.81 -0.04 18.85
N ASP A 53 -16.46 0.44 20.04
CA ASP A 53 -15.33 1.35 20.24
C ASP A 53 -13.97 0.64 20.10
N LEU A 54 -13.93 -0.69 20.22
CA LEU A 54 -12.73 -1.50 19.99
C LEU A 54 -12.61 -2.00 18.54
N HIS A 55 -13.48 -1.52 17.66
CA HIS A 55 -13.46 -1.83 16.23
C HIS A 55 -13.58 -0.54 15.42
N ASN A 56 -12.95 -0.48 14.25
CA ASN A 56 -13.11 0.67 13.36
C ASN A 56 -14.36 0.50 12.47
N GLY A 57 -14.81 1.61 11.88
CA GLY A 57 -16.03 1.59 11.07
C GLY A 57 -15.96 0.68 9.84
N TYR A 58 -14.81 0.54 9.21
CA TYR A 58 -14.64 -0.35 8.06
C TYR A 58 -14.65 -1.83 8.46
N GLU A 59 -14.13 -2.17 9.64
CA GLU A 59 -14.23 -3.53 10.18
C GLU A 59 -15.70 -3.91 10.45
N ILE A 60 -16.48 -2.98 11.01
CA ILE A 60 -17.93 -3.15 11.21
C ILE A 60 -18.65 -3.35 9.87
N LEU A 61 -18.35 -2.53 8.84
CA LEU A 61 -18.92 -2.71 7.50
C LEU A 61 -18.49 -4.03 6.84
N GLY A 62 -17.28 -4.50 7.11
CA GLY A 62 -16.83 -5.84 6.71
C GLY A 62 -17.73 -6.93 7.30
N GLY A 63 -18.12 -6.79 8.56
CA GLY A 63 -19.13 -7.63 9.21
C GLY A 63 -20.49 -7.54 8.53
N VAL A 64 -20.99 -6.33 8.26
CA VAL A 64 -22.26 -6.11 7.52
C VAL A 64 -22.23 -6.83 6.16
N LYS A 65 -21.13 -6.68 5.40
CA LYS A 65 -20.94 -7.36 4.13
C LYS A 65 -20.97 -8.88 4.28
N PHE A 66 -20.24 -9.43 5.25
CA PHE A 66 -20.23 -10.88 5.51
C PHE A 66 -21.64 -11.42 5.76
N LEU A 67 -22.45 -10.76 6.60
CA LEU A 67 -23.81 -11.18 6.91
C LEU A 67 -24.73 -11.09 5.67
N ARG A 68 -24.55 -10.08 4.82
CA ARG A 68 -25.26 -10.01 3.54
C ARG A 68 -24.88 -11.16 2.62
N LEU A 69 -23.57 -11.45 2.48
CA LEU A 69 -23.10 -12.58 1.67
C LEU A 69 -23.64 -13.91 2.20
N LEU A 70 -23.72 -14.09 3.52
CA LEU A 70 -24.25 -15.32 4.14
C LEU A 70 -25.74 -15.56 3.82
N ARG A 71 -26.49 -14.48 3.54
CA ARG A 71 -27.89 -14.56 3.09
C ARG A 71 -28.04 -14.79 1.58
N THR A 72 -27.08 -14.29 0.81
CA THR A 72 -27.19 -14.24 -0.65
C THR A 72 -26.60 -15.48 -1.32
N TYR A 73 -25.56 -16.06 -0.74
CA TYR A 73 -24.76 -17.12 -1.33
C TYR A 73 -24.75 -18.37 -0.48
N GLU A 74 -24.41 -19.50 -1.08
CA GLU A 74 -24.26 -20.76 -0.36
C GLU A 74 -23.00 -20.73 0.51
N PHE A 75 -23.12 -21.25 1.74
CA PHE A 75 -22.02 -21.29 2.70
C PHE A 75 -21.66 -22.72 3.09
N ASN A 76 -20.39 -23.10 2.90
CA ASN A 76 -19.88 -24.44 3.17
C ASN A 76 -19.24 -24.51 4.57
N GLU A 77 -20.08 -24.65 5.60
CA GLU A 77 -19.64 -24.77 7.01
C GLU A 77 -18.67 -25.93 7.23
N ARG A 78 -18.94 -27.09 6.60
CA ARG A 78 -18.09 -28.28 6.73
C ARG A 78 -16.66 -27.98 6.29
N ARG A 79 -16.51 -27.27 5.16
CA ARG A 79 -15.21 -26.88 4.62
C ARG A 79 -14.46 -25.95 5.58
N VAL A 80 -15.13 -24.94 6.11
CA VAL A 80 -14.56 -23.99 7.08
C VAL A 80 -14.06 -24.74 8.32
N ARG A 81 -14.88 -25.59 8.92
CA ARG A 81 -14.50 -26.39 10.10
C ARG A 81 -13.33 -27.35 9.82
N GLN A 82 -13.29 -27.96 8.63
CA GLN A 82 -12.15 -28.82 8.24
C GLN A 82 -10.84 -28.03 8.16
N ILE A 83 -10.88 -26.83 7.55
CA ILE A 83 -9.72 -25.96 7.41
C ILE A 83 -9.23 -25.46 8.78
N ILE A 84 -10.13 -25.03 9.65
CA ILE A 84 -9.79 -24.63 11.02
C ILE A 84 -9.08 -25.78 11.75
N ARG A 85 -9.67 -26.97 11.71
CA ARG A 85 -9.14 -28.16 12.39
C ARG A 85 -7.81 -28.66 11.81
N LEU A 86 -7.55 -28.43 10.53
CA LEU A 86 -6.28 -28.82 9.90
C LEU A 86 -5.07 -28.26 10.66
N ARG A 87 -5.15 -27.01 11.11
CA ARG A 87 -4.04 -26.36 11.83
C ARG A 87 -4.12 -26.54 13.35
N GLU A 88 -5.28 -26.38 13.93
CA GLU A 88 -5.42 -26.37 15.39
C GLU A 88 -5.73 -27.72 16.01
N GLY A 89 -6.07 -28.73 15.20
CA GLY A 89 -6.50 -30.03 15.70
C GLY A 89 -7.88 -29.98 16.35
N ILE A 90 -8.07 -30.89 17.31
CA ILE A 90 -9.33 -31.03 18.05
C ILE A 90 -9.16 -30.49 19.46
N TRP A 91 -10.06 -29.59 19.84
CA TRP A 91 -10.14 -28.98 21.18
C TRP A 91 -11.45 -29.38 21.84
N GLU A 92 -11.42 -29.58 23.16
CA GLU A 92 -12.61 -29.85 23.99
C GLU A 92 -12.61 -28.95 25.22
N ARG A 93 -13.78 -28.73 25.81
CA ARG A 93 -13.88 -28.01 27.08
C ARG A 93 -13.64 -28.99 28.24
N ASP A 94 -12.82 -28.61 29.21
CA ASP A 94 -12.64 -29.35 30.47
C ASP A 94 -13.87 -29.12 31.39
N SER A 95 -13.87 -29.82 32.53
CA SER A 95 -14.94 -29.72 33.52
C SER A 95 -15.13 -28.31 34.14
N ARG A 96 -14.15 -27.39 33.89
CA ARG A 96 -14.18 -26.00 34.33
C ARG A 96 -14.52 -25.05 33.17
N GLY A 97 -14.96 -25.58 32.02
CA GLY A 97 -15.28 -24.81 30.84
C GLY A 97 -14.07 -24.26 30.05
N ARG A 98 -12.82 -24.58 30.43
CA ARG A 98 -11.62 -24.11 29.75
C ARG A 98 -11.30 -24.99 28.55
N TRP A 99 -10.85 -24.37 27.48
CA TRP A 99 -10.42 -25.09 26.29
C TRP A 99 -9.12 -25.87 26.53
N LYS A 100 -9.14 -27.16 26.20
CA LYS A 100 -8.00 -28.07 26.26
C LYS A 100 -7.80 -28.75 24.91
N HIS A 101 -6.55 -28.75 24.42
CA HIS A 101 -6.21 -29.49 23.22
C HIS A 101 -6.31 -30.98 23.45
N LYS A 102 -6.98 -31.71 22.54
CA LYS A 102 -7.21 -33.13 22.59
C LYS A 102 -6.26 -33.90 21.69
N SER A 103 -6.20 -33.56 20.41
CA SER A 103 -5.38 -34.29 19.42
C SER A 103 -5.22 -33.51 18.12
N GLY A 104 -4.18 -33.90 17.34
CA GLY A 104 -3.91 -33.36 16.01
C GLY A 104 -3.35 -31.94 16.01
N GLY A 105 -3.44 -31.29 14.86
CA GLY A 105 -3.00 -29.92 14.65
C GLY A 105 -1.50 -29.75 14.36
N ILE A 106 -1.15 -28.53 14.00
CA ILE A 106 0.21 -28.13 13.64
C ILE A 106 0.81 -27.32 14.78
N LYS A 107 1.99 -27.71 15.25
CA LYS A 107 2.68 -27.03 16.37
C LYS A 107 3.18 -25.65 15.97
N CYS A 108 3.20 -24.73 16.93
CA CYS A 108 3.77 -23.40 16.73
C CYS A 108 5.30 -23.48 16.62
N PRO A 109 5.91 -22.74 15.69
CA PRO A 109 7.37 -22.65 15.61
C PRO A 109 7.96 -21.92 16.83
N GLY A 110 9.11 -22.40 17.31
CA GLY A 110 9.89 -21.72 18.36
C GLY A 110 9.40 -21.85 19.79
N THR A 111 8.50 -22.81 20.07
CA THR A 111 8.11 -23.15 21.43
C THR A 111 8.68 -24.50 21.82
N ASP A 112 9.40 -24.60 22.97
CA ASP A 112 9.91 -25.84 23.52
C ASP A 112 8.78 -26.79 23.95
N THR A 113 7.63 -26.23 24.26
CA THR A 113 6.41 -26.97 24.52
C THR A 113 5.59 -27.03 23.25
N ALA A 114 5.15 -28.25 22.92
CA ALA A 114 4.34 -28.53 21.73
C ALA A 114 2.94 -27.86 21.79
N HIS A 115 2.91 -26.53 21.84
CA HIS A 115 1.64 -25.81 21.77
C HIS A 115 1.12 -25.88 20.35
N VAL A 116 -0.08 -26.44 20.20
CA VAL A 116 -0.84 -26.37 18.96
C VAL A 116 -1.42 -24.98 18.85
N TYR A 117 -1.32 -24.40 17.66
CA TYR A 117 -1.88 -23.09 17.35
C TYR A 117 -3.41 -23.11 17.49
N ARG A 118 -3.97 -22.11 18.13
CA ARG A 118 -5.41 -21.90 18.20
C ARG A 118 -5.78 -20.60 17.51
N TRP A 119 -6.69 -20.67 16.55
CA TRP A 119 -7.18 -19.50 15.82
C TRP A 119 -7.90 -18.51 16.74
N GLN A 120 -7.66 -17.23 16.51
CA GLN A 120 -8.40 -16.15 17.16
C GLN A 120 -9.66 -15.81 16.37
N PRO A 121 -10.69 -15.19 17.00
CA PRO A 121 -11.97 -14.88 16.35
C PRO A 121 -11.84 -14.17 15.00
N PHE A 122 -11.02 -13.12 14.89
CA PHE A 122 -10.80 -12.41 13.62
C PHE A 122 -10.14 -13.28 12.54
N GLN A 123 -9.27 -14.22 12.91
CA GLN A 123 -8.65 -15.16 11.97
C GLN A 123 -9.67 -16.18 11.46
N VAL A 124 -10.58 -16.61 12.33
CA VAL A 124 -11.71 -17.46 11.94
C VAL A 124 -12.62 -16.73 10.95
N PHE A 125 -12.88 -15.44 11.17
CA PHE A 125 -13.62 -14.60 10.21
C PHE A 125 -12.93 -14.58 8.84
N VAL A 126 -11.61 -14.39 8.77
CA VAL A 126 -10.86 -14.43 7.51
C VAL A 126 -10.97 -15.80 6.82
N LEU A 127 -10.77 -16.89 7.56
CA LEU A 127 -10.86 -18.24 7.01
C LEU A 127 -12.28 -18.59 6.56
N ALA A 128 -13.29 -18.21 7.33
CA ALA A 128 -14.69 -18.38 6.98
C ALA A 128 -15.05 -17.60 5.72
N THR A 129 -14.55 -16.36 5.58
CA THR A 129 -14.75 -15.56 4.38
C THR A 129 -14.09 -16.21 3.16
N VAL A 130 -12.81 -16.53 3.24
CA VAL A 130 -12.04 -17.04 2.10
C VAL A 130 -12.54 -18.39 1.61
N PHE A 131 -12.95 -19.28 2.52
CA PHE A 131 -13.22 -20.67 2.18
C PHE A 131 -14.69 -21.08 2.31
N GLY A 132 -15.55 -20.22 2.88
CA GLY A 132 -16.93 -20.59 3.17
C GLY A 132 -17.92 -20.33 2.03
N PHE A 133 -17.73 -19.25 1.28
CA PHE A 133 -18.71 -18.81 0.27
C PHE A 133 -18.55 -19.50 -1.08
N TYR A 134 -19.69 -19.99 -1.62
CA TYR A 134 -19.79 -20.66 -2.91
C TYR A 134 -20.96 -20.11 -3.72
N THR A 135 -20.83 -20.13 -5.04
CA THR A 135 -21.90 -19.71 -5.95
C THR A 135 -21.81 -20.39 -7.29
N TRP A 136 -22.95 -20.42 -8.00
CA TRP A 136 -23.03 -20.88 -9.37
C TRP A 136 -22.60 -19.77 -10.33
N ILE A 137 -21.59 -20.03 -11.14
CA ILE A 137 -21.07 -19.10 -12.15
C ILE A 137 -21.44 -19.62 -13.55
N ASN A 138 -22.09 -18.77 -14.34
CA ASN A 138 -22.28 -19.05 -15.76
C ASN A 138 -20.93 -18.94 -16.48
N THR A 139 -20.42 -20.06 -16.99
CA THR A 139 -19.12 -20.13 -17.67
C THR A 139 -19.16 -19.55 -19.08
N LYS A 140 -20.35 -19.21 -19.60
CA LYS A 140 -20.59 -18.78 -20.99
C LYS A 140 -20.26 -19.87 -22.04
N VAL A 141 -20.00 -21.10 -21.61
CA VAL A 141 -19.87 -22.27 -22.48
C VAL A 141 -21.28 -22.81 -22.79
N GLU A 142 -21.59 -22.99 -24.06
CA GLU A 142 -22.92 -23.51 -24.49
C GLU A 142 -23.12 -24.93 -23.99
N ALA A 143 -24.34 -25.24 -23.59
CA ALA A 143 -24.75 -26.59 -23.19
C ALA A 143 -24.56 -27.58 -24.36
N GLY A 144 -24.12 -28.80 -24.07
CA GLY A 144 -23.84 -29.82 -25.06
C GLY A 144 -22.52 -29.70 -25.81
N THR A 145 -21.70 -28.66 -25.52
CA THR A 145 -20.35 -28.53 -26.13
C THR A 145 -19.26 -29.26 -25.36
N LYS A 146 -19.52 -29.61 -24.11
CA LYS A 146 -18.63 -30.45 -23.29
C LYS A 146 -19.02 -31.90 -23.34
N ASP A 147 -18.07 -32.77 -23.66
CA ASP A 147 -18.30 -34.24 -23.66
C ASP A 147 -18.52 -34.77 -22.23
N VAL A 148 -17.90 -34.15 -21.22
CA VAL A 148 -18.00 -34.53 -19.81
C VAL A 148 -18.12 -33.30 -18.93
N LEU A 149 -19.15 -33.28 -18.10
CA LEU A 149 -19.28 -32.26 -17.04
C LEU A 149 -18.55 -32.74 -15.78
N LEU A 150 -17.94 -31.77 -15.06
CA LEU A 150 -17.40 -32.01 -13.72
C LEU A 150 -18.56 -32.18 -12.71
N ASP A 151 -18.31 -32.84 -11.58
CA ASP A 151 -19.29 -33.01 -10.50
C ASP A 151 -19.84 -31.67 -9.95
N THR A 152 -19.12 -30.60 -10.17
CA THR A 152 -19.48 -29.22 -9.78
C THR A 152 -20.18 -28.46 -10.90
N GLU A 153 -20.35 -29.03 -12.07
CA GLU A 153 -20.95 -28.38 -13.24
C GLU A 153 -22.34 -28.92 -13.53
N ARG A 154 -23.19 -28.06 -14.06
CA ARG A 154 -24.51 -28.41 -14.58
C ARG A 154 -24.88 -27.58 -15.81
N GLU A 155 -25.68 -28.11 -16.67
CA GLU A 155 -26.29 -27.33 -17.74
C GLU A 155 -27.60 -26.69 -17.26
N LYS A 156 -27.72 -25.38 -17.51
CA LYS A 156 -28.90 -24.59 -17.18
C LYS A 156 -29.01 -23.40 -18.13
N ASP A 157 -30.21 -23.10 -18.60
CA ASP A 157 -30.55 -21.96 -19.47
C ASP A 157 -29.64 -21.86 -20.73
N GLY A 158 -29.32 -23.04 -21.32
CA GLY A 158 -28.49 -23.13 -22.52
C GLY A 158 -26.98 -22.98 -22.30
N PHE A 159 -26.55 -22.93 -21.06
CA PHE A 159 -25.13 -22.78 -20.73
C PHE A 159 -24.68 -23.76 -19.64
N VAL A 160 -23.35 -23.99 -19.57
CA VAL A 160 -22.72 -24.71 -18.46
C VAL A 160 -22.50 -23.74 -17.29
N TRP A 161 -22.99 -24.14 -16.12
CA TRP A 161 -22.78 -23.45 -14.84
C TRP A 161 -21.86 -24.26 -13.96
N ASP A 162 -20.91 -23.57 -13.28
CA ASP A 162 -19.93 -24.19 -12.37
C ASP A 162 -20.14 -23.70 -10.95
N PHE A 163 -20.28 -24.62 -9.99
CA PHE A 163 -20.39 -24.32 -8.56
C PHE A 163 -19.01 -24.28 -7.94
N ARG A 164 -18.57 -23.09 -7.54
CA ARG A 164 -17.21 -22.88 -7.07
C ARG A 164 -17.11 -21.85 -5.95
N ARG A 165 -15.96 -21.84 -5.28
CA ARG A 165 -15.64 -20.83 -4.27
C ARG A 165 -15.74 -19.42 -4.89
N MET A 166 -16.40 -18.52 -4.15
CA MET A 166 -16.76 -17.20 -4.67
C MET A 166 -15.67 -16.15 -4.46
N ILE A 167 -15.03 -16.16 -3.28
CA ILE A 167 -14.06 -15.10 -2.93
C ILE A 167 -12.79 -15.24 -3.77
N ALA A 168 -12.53 -14.22 -4.61
CA ALA A 168 -11.40 -14.15 -5.51
C ALA A 168 -10.27 -13.24 -4.97
N GLU A 169 -10.60 -12.33 -4.06
CA GLU A 169 -9.62 -11.45 -3.44
C GLU A 169 -9.93 -11.21 -1.96
N PHE A 170 -8.88 -11.27 -1.14
CA PHE A 170 -8.93 -10.88 0.27
C PHE A 170 -7.70 -10.04 0.63
N ILE A 171 -7.92 -8.83 1.14
CA ILE A 171 -6.85 -7.93 1.59
C ILE A 171 -6.92 -7.76 3.10
N MET A 172 -5.81 -8.04 3.78
CA MET A 172 -5.65 -7.81 5.21
C MET A 172 -4.67 -6.65 5.44
N TYR A 173 -5.20 -5.51 5.82
CA TYR A 173 -4.44 -4.32 6.17
C TYR A 173 -4.47 -4.11 7.68
N GLY A 174 -3.31 -4.14 8.31
CA GLY A 174 -3.22 -4.02 9.76
C GLY A 174 -1.78 -3.89 10.26
N PRO A 175 -1.57 -3.50 11.53
CA PRO A 175 -0.26 -3.23 12.09
C PRO A 175 0.64 -4.46 12.11
N ARG A 176 1.89 -4.27 12.52
CA ARG A 176 2.81 -5.39 12.80
C ARG A 176 2.30 -6.23 13.96
N LYS A 177 2.67 -7.53 13.95
CA LYS A 177 2.44 -8.50 15.04
C LYS A 177 0.97 -8.96 15.22
N ILE A 178 0.15 -8.89 14.19
CA ILE A 178 -1.21 -9.49 14.16
C ILE A 178 -1.23 -10.88 13.50
N ASP A 179 -0.07 -11.53 13.33
CA ASP A 179 0.11 -12.84 12.69
C ASP A 179 -0.35 -12.93 11.21
N LYS A 180 -0.23 -11.82 10.45
CA LYS A 180 -0.49 -11.82 8.99
C LYS A 180 0.23 -12.96 8.28
N THR A 181 1.53 -13.06 8.51
CA THR A 181 2.40 -14.06 7.89
C THR A 181 2.01 -15.50 8.24
N GLY A 182 1.55 -15.75 9.48
CA GLY A 182 1.07 -17.06 9.90
C GLY A 182 -0.21 -17.48 9.19
N LEU A 183 -1.15 -16.55 9.06
CA LEU A 183 -2.41 -16.77 8.34
C LEU A 183 -2.17 -16.96 6.83
N SER A 184 -1.36 -16.09 6.21
CA SER A 184 -0.97 -16.19 4.80
C SER A 184 -0.31 -17.53 4.47
N SER A 185 0.65 -17.96 5.31
CA SER A 185 1.34 -19.24 5.11
C SER A 185 0.40 -20.44 5.24
N PHE A 186 -0.60 -20.34 6.11
CA PHE A 186 -1.60 -21.38 6.25
C PHE A 186 -2.55 -21.45 5.05
N ILE A 187 -2.95 -20.32 4.50
CA ILE A 187 -3.74 -20.27 3.26
C ILE A 187 -2.96 -20.92 2.12
N GLN A 188 -1.64 -20.67 2.00
CA GLN A 188 -0.78 -21.37 1.04
C GLN A 188 -0.79 -22.88 1.24
N LEU A 189 -0.70 -23.33 2.50
CA LEU A 189 -0.78 -24.75 2.83
C LEU A 189 -2.10 -25.36 2.35
N VAL A 190 -3.23 -24.69 2.59
CA VAL A 190 -4.56 -25.16 2.19
C VAL A 190 -4.67 -25.28 0.66
N PHE A 191 -4.20 -24.28 -0.09
CA PHE A 191 -4.19 -24.32 -1.55
C PHE A 191 -3.26 -25.40 -2.10
N PHE A 192 -2.10 -25.59 -1.50
CA PHE A 192 -1.16 -26.63 -1.90
C PHE A 192 -1.73 -28.05 -1.70
N LEU A 193 -2.44 -28.27 -0.61
CA LEU A 193 -3.01 -29.59 -0.27
C LEU A 193 -4.35 -29.87 -0.98
N PHE A 194 -5.16 -28.83 -1.20
CA PHE A 194 -6.57 -28.98 -1.59
C PHE A 194 -6.99 -28.09 -2.77
N GLY A 195 -6.08 -27.36 -3.38
CA GLY A 195 -6.32 -26.57 -4.59
C GLY A 195 -6.56 -27.42 -5.82
N ASP A 196 -6.75 -26.81 -6.97
CA ASP A 196 -6.95 -27.52 -8.22
C ASP A 196 -5.68 -28.27 -8.66
N PHE A 197 -5.84 -29.20 -9.61
CA PHE A 197 -4.70 -29.90 -10.20
C PHE A 197 -3.76 -28.91 -10.91
N ASN A 198 -2.46 -29.13 -10.81
CA ASN A 198 -1.44 -28.26 -11.40
C ASN A 198 -1.43 -26.82 -10.85
N SER A 199 -1.74 -26.64 -9.58
CA SER A 199 -1.77 -25.31 -8.93
C SER A 199 -0.40 -24.70 -8.80
N GLU A 200 -0.25 -23.46 -9.24
CA GLU A 200 0.91 -22.63 -8.98
C GLU A 200 0.56 -21.60 -7.90
N ILE A 201 1.31 -21.67 -6.80
CA ILE A 201 1.11 -20.84 -5.62
C ILE A 201 2.33 -19.95 -5.46
N TYR A 202 2.15 -18.65 -5.51
CA TYR A 202 3.23 -17.69 -5.45
C TYR A 202 3.22 -16.91 -4.13
N SER A 203 4.41 -16.84 -3.49
CA SER A 203 4.69 -15.98 -2.34
C SER A 203 5.46 -14.76 -2.81
N LEU A 204 4.81 -13.62 -2.97
CA LEU A 204 5.42 -12.40 -3.50
C LEU A 204 5.71 -11.40 -2.37
N ALA A 205 6.93 -10.88 -2.31
CA ALA A 205 7.33 -9.76 -1.47
C ALA A 205 8.41 -8.93 -2.14
N MET A 206 8.70 -7.73 -1.60
CA MET A 206 9.70 -6.82 -2.17
C MET A 206 11.10 -7.44 -2.23
N THR A 207 11.50 -8.16 -1.20
CA THR A 207 12.82 -8.79 -1.12
C THR A 207 12.72 -10.30 -1.02
N GLU A 208 13.76 -10.98 -1.48
CA GLU A 208 13.88 -12.44 -1.38
C GLU A 208 13.74 -12.95 0.06
N ASN A 209 14.35 -12.24 1.01
CA ASN A 209 14.25 -12.60 2.42
C ASN A 209 12.81 -12.52 2.95
N GLN A 210 12.04 -11.53 2.54
CA GLN A 210 10.64 -11.38 2.94
C GLN A 210 9.77 -12.48 2.31
N SER A 211 9.92 -12.76 1.00
CA SER A 211 9.16 -13.84 0.35
C SER A 211 9.48 -15.22 0.96
N LYS A 212 10.75 -15.44 1.34
CA LYS A 212 11.19 -16.65 2.04
C LYS A 212 10.59 -16.79 3.44
N ILE A 213 10.19 -15.72 4.11
CA ILE A 213 9.54 -15.84 5.44
C ILE A 213 8.21 -16.59 5.32
N LEU A 214 7.35 -16.20 4.38
CA LEU A 214 6.09 -16.91 4.08
C LEU A 214 6.36 -18.36 3.67
N TYR A 215 7.25 -18.52 2.72
CA TYR A 215 7.65 -19.81 2.19
C TYR A 215 8.17 -20.76 3.27
N ASN A 216 9.08 -20.31 4.13
CA ASN A 216 9.65 -21.12 5.20
C ASN A 216 8.63 -21.49 6.29
N ARG A 217 7.65 -20.64 6.56
CA ARG A 217 6.55 -20.99 7.48
C ARG A 217 5.66 -22.08 6.91
N THR A 218 5.33 -22.03 5.63
CA THR A 218 4.60 -23.11 4.96
C THR A 218 5.43 -24.41 4.94
N LYS A 219 6.72 -24.31 4.63
CA LYS A 219 7.67 -25.44 4.69
C LYS A 219 7.73 -26.08 6.08
N PHE A 220 7.72 -25.26 7.14
CA PHE A 220 7.67 -25.77 8.51
C PHE A 220 6.40 -26.57 8.81
N MET A 221 5.23 -26.10 8.38
CA MET A 221 3.97 -26.82 8.55
C MET A 221 3.96 -28.14 7.77
N LEU A 222 4.43 -28.14 6.54
CA LEU A 222 4.52 -29.36 5.70
C LEU A 222 5.52 -30.37 6.24
N ARG A 223 6.63 -29.93 6.85
CA ARG A 223 7.59 -30.82 7.52
C ARG A 223 6.95 -31.63 8.64
N GLN A 224 6.03 -31.03 9.39
CA GLN A 224 5.33 -31.77 10.43
C GLN A 224 4.40 -32.86 9.88
N MET A 225 3.83 -32.63 8.69
CA MET A 225 3.03 -33.63 7.99
C MET A 225 3.89 -34.75 7.40
N ASN A 226 5.09 -34.42 6.90
CA ASN A 226 6.07 -35.42 6.43
C ASN A 226 6.67 -36.26 7.55
N ALA A 227 6.81 -35.69 8.75
CA ALA A 227 7.44 -36.37 9.91
C ALA A 227 6.63 -37.54 10.46
N SER A 228 5.35 -37.66 10.10
CA SER A 228 4.53 -38.80 10.49
C SER A 228 4.82 -40.08 9.68
N ASP A 229 5.64 -39.95 8.59
CA ASP A 229 5.98 -41.07 7.70
C ASP A 229 7.46 -40.99 7.30
N GLU A 230 8.34 -41.33 8.25
CA GLU A 230 9.81 -41.25 8.10
C GLU A 230 10.38 -42.06 6.92
N GLY A 231 9.66 -43.06 6.42
CA GLY A 231 10.07 -43.89 5.28
C GLY A 231 9.52 -43.44 3.93
N ASN A 232 8.55 -42.55 3.88
CA ASN A 232 7.80 -42.27 2.69
C ASN A 232 7.30 -40.80 2.61
N PRO A 233 8.21 -39.83 2.45
CA PRO A 233 7.83 -38.41 2.42
C PRO A 233 6.88 -38.12 1.24
N LEU A 234 5.92 -37.22 1.45
CA LEU A 234 4.94 -36.79 0.43
C LEU A 234 5.49 -35.67 -0.46
N PHE A 235 6.32 -34.78 0.11
CA PHE A 235 6.71 -33.53 -0.51
C PHE A 235 8.22 -33.40 -0.67
N ARG A 236 8.66 -32.78 -1.77
CA ARG A 236 10.01 -32.28 -1.94
C ARG A 236 10.04 -30.80 -1.52
N MET A 237 10.95 -30.42 -0.66
CA MET A 237 11.05 -29.08 -0.09
C MET A 237 12.46 -28.53 -0.23
N THR A 238 12.72 -27.78 -1.29
CA THR A 238 14.02 -27.12 -1.56
C THR A 238 14.04 -25.69 -1.02
N GLU A 239 15.00 -24.87 -1.42
CA GLU A 239 15.05 -23.44 -1.15
C GLU A 239 14.26 -22.59 -2.19
N LYS A 240 13.90 -23.20 -3.32
CA LYS A 240 13.25 -22.50 -4.45
C LYS A 240 11.84 -22.97 -4.72
N VAL A 241 11.52 -24.20 -4.37
CA VAL A 241 10.21 -24.79 -4.66
C VAL A 241 9.84 -25.85 -3.63
N ILE A 242 8.57 -25.86 -3.28
CA ILE A 242 7.90 -26.99 -2.59
C ILE A 242 6.97 -27.61 -3.61
N ASP A 243 7.09 -28.91 -3.82
CA ASP A 243 6.25 -29.69 -4.74
C ASP A 243 5.99 -31.10 -4.24
N TRP A 244 5.02 -31.77 -4.81
CA TRP A 244 4.73 -33.17 -4.56
C TRP A 244 5.86 -34.06 -5.12
N LEU A 245 6.19 -35.15 -4.44
CA LEU A 245 7.12 -36.13 -4.99
C LEU A 245 6.60 -36.76 -6.28
N PRO A 246 7.46 -37.09 -7.25
CA PRO A 246 7.05 -37.61 -8.56
C PRO A 246 6.08 -38.79 -8.49
N LYS A 247 6.24 -39.69 -7.51
CA LYS A 247 5.37 -40.85 -7.32
C LYS A 247 3.91 -40.52 -6.96
N TYR A 248 3.61 -39.28 -6.55
CA TYR A 248 2.26 -38.82 -6.20
C TYR A 248 1.70 -37.80 -7.20
N ARG A 249 2.52 -37.30 -8.14
CA ARG A 249 2.13 -36.23 -9.06
C ARG A 249 1.03 -36.67 -10.02
N ASP A 250 1.14 -37.87 -10.57
CA ASP A 250 0.24 -38.35 -11.61
C ASP A 250 -1.09 -38.83 -11.04
N GLU A 251 -1.12 -39.25 -9.76
CA GLU A 251 -2.30 -39.86 -9.16
C GLU A 251 -3.14 -38.87 -8.33
N ILE A 252 -2.48 -37.84 -7.74
CA ILE A 252 -3.17 -36.98 -6.77
C ILE A 252 -3.10 -35.51 -7.15
N ARG A 253 -1.91 -34.93 -7.34
CA ARG A 253 -1.73 -33.49 -7.57
C ARG A 253 -0.33 -33.15 -8.09
N ASN A 254 -0.25 -32.10 -8.91
CA ASN A 254 1.01 -31.56 -9.40
C ASN A 254 1.12 -30.06 -9.05
N SER A 255 0.90 -29.73 -7.77
CA SER A 255 0.93 -28.35 -7.28
C SER A 255 2.29 -27.96 -6.78
N MET A 256 2.65 -26.67 -6.86
CA MET A 256 3.91 -26.14 -6.36
C MET A 256 3.76 -24.79 -5.65
N ILE A 257 4.65 -24.52 -4.71
CA ILE A 257 4.80 -23.21 -4.06
C ILE A 257 6.15 -22.63 -4.45
N VAL A 258 6.15 -21.39 -4.95
CA VAL A 258 7.35 -20.68 -5.43
C VAL A 258 7.43 -19.30 -4.79
N PRO A 259 8.55 -18.94 -4.14
CA PRO A 259 8.78 -17.59 -3.69
C PRO A 259 9.16 -16.67 -4.87
N LEU A 260 8.53 -15.50 -4.96
CA LEU A 260 8.82 -14.46 -5.94
C LEU A 260 9.33 -13.18 -5.26
N THR A 261 10.17 -12.44 -5.96
CA THR A 261 10.68 -11.14 -5.50
C THR A 261 10.20 -10.02 -6.41
N GLY A 262 9.72 -8.94 -5.83
CA GLY A 262 9.21 -7.79 -6.57
C GLY A 262 10.27 -6.98 -7.34
N GLY A 263 11.56 -7.19 -7.10
CA GLY A 263 12.66 -6.49 -7.77
C GLY A 263 13.23 -7.19 -9.02
N GLY A 264 12.60 -8.29 -9.48
CA GLY A 264 13.01 -9.05 -10.66
C GLY A 264 12.10 -8.83 -11.88
N LYS A 265 12.35 -9.55 -12.97
CA LYS A 265 11.37 -9.64 -14.07
C LYS A 265 10.17 -10.47 -13.59
N ALA A 266 8.97 -9.97 -13.88
CA ALA A 266 7.75 -10.73 -13.65
C ALA A 266 7.80 -12.04 -14.47
N PRO A 267 7.42 -13.19 -13.88
CA PRO A 267 7.44 -14.46 -14.59
C PRO A 267 6.29 -14.51 -15.62
N ASP A 268 6.63 -14.51 -16.91
CA ASP A 268 5.65 -14.74 -17.97
C ASP A 268 5.25 -16.23 -18.04
N GLY A 269 4.00 -16.51 -18.43
CA GLY A 269 3.50 -17.87 -18.63
C GLY A 269 3.14 -18.62 -17.34
N THR A 270 2.87 -17.91 -16.24
CA THR A 270 2.37 -18.49 -15.00
C THR A 270 0.94 -19.01 -15.14
N ASN A 271 0.55 -19.96 -14.26
CA ASN A 271 -0.81 -20.50 -14.14
C ASN A 271 -1.26 -20.40 -12.67
N THR A 272 -1.36 -19.16 -12.20
CA THR A 272 -1.52 -18.80 -10.79
C THR A 272 -2.90 -19.22 -10.26
N GLU A 273 -2.92 -20.04 -9.22
CA GLU A 273 -4.13 -20.32 -8.44
C GLU A 273 -4.21 -19.50 -7.15
N LEU A 274 -3.07 -19.32 -6.48
CA LEU A 274 -2.94 -18.43 -5.33
C LEU A 274 -1.78 -17.47 -5.54
N LEU A 275 -2.08 -16.20 -5.54
CA LEU A 275 -1.11 -15.14 -5.33
C LEU A 275 -1.19 -14.66 -3.88
N ASN A 276 -0.14 -14.92 -3.13
CA ASN A 276 -0.01 -14.45 -1.75
C ASN A 276 1.09 -13.40 -1.69
N TRP A 277 0.73 -12.13 -1.56
CA TRP A 277 1.69 -11.03 -1.50
C TRP A 277 1.71 -10.37 -0.12
N ASP A 278 2.91 -9.91 0.30
CA ASP A 278 3.15 -9.31 1.60
C ASP A 278 3.85 -7.94 1.48
N GLU A 279 3.41 -6.98 2.28
CA GLU A 279 4.02 -5.65 2.47
C GLU A 279 4.07 -4.76 1.21
N LEU A 280 3.01 -4.72 0.41
CA LEU A 280 2.90 -3.78 -0.73
C LEU A 280 3.02 -2.31 -0.27
N GLY A 281 2.56 -1.96 0.92
CA GLY A 281 2.68 -0.61 1.50
C GLY A 281 4.11 -0.14 1.72
N SER A 282 5.08 -1.07 1.74
CA SER A 282 6.52 -0.76 1.82
C SER A 282 7.21 -0.77 0.46
N SER A 283 6.48 -1.03 -0.64
CA SER A 283 7.04 -1.08 -1.99
C SER A 283 7.40 0.32 -2.50
N PRO A 284 8.61 0.55 -3.00
CA PRO A 284 8.96 1.82 -3.62
C PRO A 284 8.04 2.14 -4.79
N TYR A 285 7.65 3.41 -4.89
CA TYR A 285 6.90 3.94 -6.01
C TYR A 285 7.70 5.11 -6.61
N ILE A 286 8.43 4.82 -7.67
CA ILE A 286 9.37 5.76 -8.28
C ILE A 286 9.03 5.91 -9.77
N ASN A 287 8.95 7.13 -10.26
CA ASN A 287 8.63 7.43 -11.66
C ASN A 287 7.34 6.74 -12.15
N ASN A 288 6.30 6.74 -11.32
CA ASN A 288 5.01 6.10 -11.59
C ASN A 288 5.10 4.59 -11.84
N LYS A 289 6.10 3.92 -11.27
CA LYS A 289 6.29 2.47 -11.40
C LYS A 289 6.49 1.83 -10.03
N SER A 290 5.86 0.68 -9.86
CA SER A 290 6.09 -0.25 -8.76
C SER A 290 6.32 -1.63 -9.37
N ASP A 291 7.52 -2.18 -9.18
CA ASP A 291 7.85 -3.50 -9.69
C ASP A 291 6.98 -4.59 -9.05
N MET A 292 6.68 -4.46 -7.76
CA MET A 292 5.80 -5.38 -7.08
C MET A 292 4.37 -5.37 -7.66
N GLN A 293 3.83 -4.17 -8.00
CA GLN A 293 2.53 -4.07 -8.65
C GLN A 293 2.53 -4.73 -10.03
N ALA A 294 3.62 -4.59 -10.80
CA ALA A 294 3.76 -5.26 -12.09
C ALA A 294 3.70 -6.78 -11.95
N HIS A 295 4.38 -7.36 -10.94
CA HIS A 295 4.29 -8.79 -10.63
C HIS A 295 2.88 -9.23 -10.22
N ILE A 296 2.20 -8.44 -9.38
CA ILE A 296 0.81 -8.69 -8.99
C ILE A 296 -0.07 -8.77 -10.24
N ASN A 297 0.05 -7.80 -11.14
CA ASN A 297 -0.76 -7.74 -12.36
C ASN A 297 -0.52 -8.94 -13.28
N VAL A 298 0.74 -9.37 -13.46
CA VAL A 298 1.08 -10.56 -14.28
C VAL A 298 0.48 -11.82 -13.66
N CYS A 299 0.66 -12.05 -12.36
CA CYS A 299 0.08 -13.21 -11.69
C CYS A 299 -1.45 -13.20 -11.75
N GLN A 300 -2.09 -12.04 -11.52
CA GLN A 300 -3.55 -11.92 -11.60
C GLN A 300 -4.07 -12.17 -13.02
N SER A 301 -3.38 -11.68 -14.05
CA SER A 301 -3.79 -11.95 -15.44
C SER A 301 -3.76 -13.45 -15.79
N SER A 302 -2.82 -14.20 -15.21
CA SER A 302 -2.70 -15.65 -15.41
C SER A 302 -3.77 -16.48 -14.67
N MET A 303 -4.47 -15.87 -13.71
CA MET A 303 -5.55 -16.53 -12.95
C MET A 303 -6.79 -16.86 -13.81
N GLY A 304 -6.93 -16.24 -14.99
CA GLY A 304 -8.06 -16.47 -15.88
C GLY A 304 -8.25 -17.93 -16.32
N MET A 305 -7.23 -18.77 -16.21
CA MET A 305 -7.29 -20.20 -16.51
C MET A 305 -7.76 -21.05 -15.33
N ARG A 306 -7.88 -20.48 -14.14
CA ARG A 306 -8.25 -21.17 -12.91
C ARG A 306 -9.73 -21.03 -12.59
N ARG A 307 -10.31 -22.07 -12.00
CA ARG A 307 -11.74 -22.08 -11.66
C ARG A 307 -12.07 -21.16 -10.50
N ALA A 308 -11.25 -21.16 -9.45
CA ALA A 308 -11.48 -20.40 -8.24
C ALA A 308 -10.15 -19.87 -7.65
N PRO A 309 -9.44 -19.01 -8.40
CA PRO A 309 -8.17 -18.45 -7.93
C PRO A 309 -8.40 -17.52 -6.75
N LEU A 310 -7.31 -17.21 -6.04
CA LEU A 310 -7.32 -16.25 -4.93
C LEU A 310 -6.10 -15.33 -4.99
N THR A 311 -6.34 -14.03 -4.89
CA THR A 311 -5.34 -13.07 -4.45
C THR A 311 -5.51 -12.85 -2.95
N PHE A 312 -4.50 -13.18 -2.16
CA PHE A 312 -4.47 -12.90 -0.72
C PHE A 312 -3.34 -11.95 -0.40
N GLY A 313 -3.69 -10.72 -0.04
CA GLY A 313 -2.71 -9.67 0.23
C GLY A 313 -2.66 -9.30 1.69
N THR A 314 -1.43 -9.14 2.22
CA THR A 314 -1.21 -8.62 3.58
C THR A 314 -0.26 -7.44 3.56
N THR A 315 -0.56 -6.41 4.34
CA THR A 315 0.29 -5.22 4.40
C THR A 315 0.06 -4.39 5.65
N THR A 316 0.99 -3.49 5.89
CA THR A 316 0.97 -2.47 6.96
C THR A 316 0.99 -1.08 6.34
N ALA A 317 0.64 -0.04 7.10
CA ALA A 317 0.87 1.33 6.68
C ALA A 317 2.36 1.57 6.38
N GLY A 318 2.62 2.28 5.30
CA GLY A 318 3.94 2.70 4.89
C GLY A 318 4.18 4.19 5.14
N THR A 319 5.27 4.69 4.58
CA THR A 319 5.61 6.12 4.59
C THR A 319 5.31 6.81 3.26
N ILE A 320 4.93 6.04 2.24
CA ILE A 320 4.60 6.54 0.90
C ILE A 320 3.11 6.83 0.85
N THR A 321 2.73 8.08 0.56
CA THR A 321 1.35 8.58 0.58
C THR A 321 0.65 8.58 -0.78
N THR A 322 1.33 8.10 -1.81
CA THR A 322 0.81 8.01 -3.19
C THR A 322 1.14 6.66 -3.81
N GLY A 323 0.49 6.33 -4.92
CA GLY A 323 0.79 5.14 -5.71
C GLY A 323 -0.13 3.95 -5.48
N PRO A 324 0.17 2.79 -6.10
CA PRO A 324 -0.77 1.67 -6.25
C PRO A 324 -1.36 1.15 -4.95
N PHE A 325 -0.58 1.15 -3.87
CA PHE A 325 -1.09 0.70 -2.58
C PHE A 325 -2.14 1.65 -2.00
N ILE A 326 -1.92 2.96 -2.10
CA ILE A 326 -2.90 3.97 -1.63
C ILE A 326 -4.18 3.88 -2.43
N ASP A 327 -4.07 3.72 -3.75
CA ASP A 327 -5.23 3.59 -4.64
C ASP A 327 -6.00 2.29 -4.34
N MET A 328 -5.29 1.20 -4.09
CA MET A 328 -5.89 -0.06 -3.65
C MET A 328 -6.63 0.11 -2.31
N LEU A 329 -6.00 0.75 -1.31
CA LEU A 329 -6.61 0.97 0.01
C LEU A 329 -7.88 1.83 -0.09
N ARG A 330 -7.85 2.90 -0.89
CA ARG A 330 -9.06 3.70 -1.21
C ARG A 330 -10.15 2.82 -1.81
N GLY A 331 -9.80 2.01 -2.81
CA GLY A 331 -10.76 1.09 -3.42
C GLY A 331 -11.35 0.09 -2.43
N ARG A 332 -10.62 -0.31 -1.36
CA ARG A 332 -11.17 -1.17 -0.30
C ARG A 332 -12.08 -0.41 0.66
N HIS A 333 -11.76 0.83 1.00
CA HIS A 333 -12.68 1.71 1.73
C HIS A 333 -13.99 1.91 0.95
N ASP A 334 -13.89 2.26 -0.33
CA ASP A 334 -15.05 2.48 -1.20
C ASP A 334 -15.89 1.20 -1.38
N LEU A 335 -15.24 0.03 -1.49
CA LEU A 335 -15.90 -1.27 -1.54
C LEU A 335 -16.79 -1.53 -0.32
N LEU A 336 -16.31 -1.19 0.87
CA LEU A 336 -17.08 -1.37 2.10
C LEU A 336 -18.17 -0.30 2.25
N LEU A 337 -17.91 0.94 1.87
CA LEU A 337 -18.90 2.02 1.90
C LEU A 337 -20.09 1.76 0.96
N GLN A 338 -19.94 0.91 -0.06
CA GLN A 338 -21.06 0.51 -0.92
C GLN A 338 -22.14 -0.26 -0.15
N GLU A 339 -21.83 -0.87 0.99
CA GLU A 339 -22.84 -1.56 1.80
C GLU A 339 -23.96 -0.62 2.25
N PHE A 340 -23.69 0.68 2.47
CA PHE A 340 -24.74 1.67 2.73
C PHE A 340 -25.70 1.84 1.54
N LYS A 341 -25.18 1.84 0.30
CA LYS A 341 -26.01 1.96 -0.90
C LYS A 341 -26.84 0.70 -1.15
N TYR A 342 -26.30 -0.48 -0.79
CA TYR A 342 -27.07 -1.73 -0.86
C TYR A 342 -28.15 -1.76 0.22
N GLU A 343 -27.87 -1.23 1.40
CA GLU A 343 -28.84 -1.16 2.48
C GLU A 343 -29.97 -0.16 2.21
N SER A 344 -29.67 0.98 1.59
CA SER A 344 -30.67 1.98 1.18
C SER A 344 -31.43 1.61 -0.09
N GLY A 345 -31.01 0.58 -0.82
CA GLY A 345 -31.59 0.21 -2.11
C GLY A 345 -31.19 1.13 -3.28
N GLU A 346 -30.17 1.99 -3.08
CA GLU A 346 -29.64 2.86 -4.14
C GLU A 346 -28.79 2.10 -5.17
N ALA A 347 -28.28 0.94 -4.81
CA ALA A 347 -27.51 0.09 -5.70
C ALA A 347 -27.80 -1.40 -5.46
N GLU A 348 -27.64 -2.21 -6.53
CA GLU A 348 -27.77 -3.66 -6.43
C GLU A 348 -26.38 -4.31 -6.28
N PRO A 349 -26.25 -5.33 -5.38
CA PRO A 349 -25.01 -6.09 -5.24
C PRO A 349 -24.60 -6.77 -6.55
N GLN A 350 -23.29 -6.74 -6.83
CA GLN A 350 -22.73 -7.38 -8.02
C GLN A 350 -21.66 -8.41 -7.61
N LEU A 351 -21.67 -9.58 -8.22
CA LEU A 351 -20.72 -10.66 -7.93
C LEU A 351 -19.25 -10.21 -7.98
N MET A 352 -18.92 -9.30 -8.91
CA MET A 352 -17.57 -8.76 -9.03
C MET A 352 -17.10 -8.06 -7.75
N PHE A 353 -17.97 -7.30 -7.08
CA PHE A 353 -17.68 -6.65 -5.81
C PHE A 353 -17.85 -7.60 -4.62
N ASP A 354 -18.79 -8.53 -4.70
CA ASP A 354 -19.04 -9.52 -3.67
C ASP A 354 -17.91 -10.56 -3.55
N SER A 355 -17.20 -10.83 -4.65
CA SER A 355 -16.02 -11.70 -4.65
C SER A 355 -14.76 -11.09 -4.04
N GLN A 356 -14.81 -9.82 -3.64
CA GLN A 356 -13.73 -9.09 -2.99
C GLN A 356 -14.08 -8.84 -1.53
N MET A 357 -13.13 -9.08 -0.63
CA MET A 357 -13.29 -8.83 0.80
C MET A 357 -12.00 -8.25 1.39
N CYS A 358 -12.11 -7.56 2.50
CA CYS A 358 -10.96 -7.05 3.24
C CYS A 358 -11.22 -7.02 4.74
N LEU A 359 -10.13 -7.07 5.49
CA LEU A 359 -10.09 -6.78 6.92
C LEU A 359 -9.13 -5.61 7.14
N LEU A 360 -9.65 -4.46 7.54
CA LEU A 360 -8.90 -3.23 7.72
C LEU A 360 -8.80 -2.90 9.22
N LEU A 361 -7.65 -3.20 9.81
CA LEU A 361 -7.36 -2.93 11.22
C LEU A 361 -6.54 -1.63 11.32
N GLU A 362 -7.24 -0.51 11.39
CA GLU A 362 -6.68 0.83 11.43
C GLU A 362 -7.48 1.73 12.37
N PRO A 363 -6.93 2.87 12.84
CA PRO A 363 -7.71 3.87 13.56
C PRO A 363 -8.84 4.44 12.69
N ASP A 364 -9.94 4.84 13.30
CA ASP A 364 -10.97 5.62 12.60
C ASP A 364 -10.39 6.97 12.15
N GLU A 365 -10.93 7.56 11.09
CA GLU A 365 -10.35 8.75 10.45
C GLU A 365 -10.24 9.94 11.41
N TYR A 366 -11.24 10.11 12.28
CA TYR A 366 -11.21 11.16 13.30
C TYR A 366 -10.21 10.91 14.45
N GLU A 367 -9.74 9.67 14.62
CA GLU A 367 -8.69 9.31 15.58
C GLU A 367 -7.30 9.60 15.00
N LYS A 368 -7.12 9.43 13.68
CA LYS A 368 -5.84 9.67 12.99
C LYS A 368 -5.34 11.11 13.12
N THR A 369 -6.23 12.07 13.38
CA THR A 369 -5.89 13.48 13.56
C THR A 369 -5.42 13.84 14.97
N ASN A 370 -5.60 12.93 15.95
CA ASN A 370 -5.20 13.14 17.34
C ASN A 370 -3.95 12.33 17.68
N GLU A 371 -2.78 12.96 17.58
CA GLU A 371 -1.50 12.30 17.80
C GLU A 371 -1.34 11.77 19.24
N GLU A 372 -1.74 12.55 20.23
CA GLU A 372 -1.66 12.14 21.64
C GLU A 372 -2.49 10.88 21.89
N TYR A 373 -3.71 10.84 21.35
CA TYR A 373 -4.57 9.67 21.44
C TYR A 373 -3.92 8.44 20.77
N ILE A 374 -3.34 8.59 19.57
CA ILE A 374 -2.64 7.49 18.89
C ILE A 374 -1.53 6.92 19.77
N LEU A 375 -0.72 7.76 20.36
CA LEU A 375 0.46 7.33 21.11
C LEU A 375 0.13 6.74 22.49
N THR A 376 -0.93 7.18 23.14
CA THR A 376 -1.22 6.87 24.55
C THR A 376 -2.40 5.93 24.77
N SER A 377 -3.34 5.83 23.81
CA SER A 377 -4.58 5.10 24.00
C SER A 377 -4.40 3.57 24.01
N HIS A 378 -4.66 2.93 25.12
CA HIS A 378 -4.72 1.47 25.21
C HIS A 378 -5.93 0.90 24.46
N ALA A 379 -7.04 1.61 24.39
CA ALA A 379 -8.23 1.20 23.64
C ALA A 379 -7.92 1.14 22.14
N LEU A 380 -7.20 2.15 21.61
CA LEU A 380 -6.75 2.14 20.23
C LEU A 380 -5.81 0.96 19.91
N ARG A 381 -4.86 0.66 20.79
CA ARG A 381 -3.97 -0.49 20.63
C ARG A 381 -4.75 -1.80 20.53
N ARG A 382 -5.81 -1.97 21.34
CA ARG A 382 -6.71 -3.13 21.27
C ARG A 382 -7.53 -3.15 19.97
N LYS A 383 -8.04 -1.99 19.54
CA LYS A 383 -8.81 -1.82 18.30
C LYS A 383 -8.04 -2.31 17.09
N ILE A 384 -6.79 -1.90 16.95
CA ILE A 384 -5.98 -2.19 15.75
C ILE A 384 -5.24 -3.52 15.83
N ASN A 385 -5.02 -4.04 17.03
CA ASN A 385 -4.25 -5.28 17.23
C ASN A 385 -5.00 -6.30 18.10
N PRO A 386 -5.82 -7.15 17.48
CA PRO A 386 -6.54 -8.20 18.20
C PRO A 386 -5.64 -9.30 18.78
N MET A 387 -4.32 -9.28 18.53
CA MET A 387 -3.34 -10.19 19.12
C MET A 387 -2.66 -9.61 20.37
N LEU A 388 -3.07 -8.42 20.81
CA LEU A 388 -2.55 -7.78 22.01
C LEU A 388 -2.98 -8.57 23.27
N GLY A 389 -2.01 -8.89 24.10
CA GLY A 389 -2.20 -9.79 25.27
C GLY A 389 -2.11 -11.27 24.94
N ILE A 390 -2.00 -11.66 23.65
CA ILE A 390 -1.87 -13.04 23.18
C ILE A 390 -0.43 -13.30 22.73
N ILE A 391 0.00 -12.66 21.62
CA ILE A 391 1.38 -12.77 21.12
C ILE A 391 2.18 -11.48 21.32
N VAL A 392 1.52 -10.35 21.54
CA VAL A 392 2.14 -9.05 21.80
C VAL A 392 1.83 -8.62 23.21
N GLN A 393 2.85 -8.37 24.01
CA GLN A 393 2.67 -7.85 25.36
C GLN A 393 2.30 -6.36 25.34
N TYR A 394 1.59 -5.90 26.35
CA TYR A 394 1.11 -4.50 26.41
C TYR A 394 2.24 -3.47 26.46
N ASP A 395 3.35 -3.80 27.12
CA ASP A 395 4.53 -2.93 27.23
C ASP A 395 5.39 -2.87 25.96
N PHE A 396 5.11 -3.76 24.98
CA PHE A 396 5.86 -3.80 23.71
C PHE A 396 5.78 -2.48 22.95
N TYR A 397 4.60 -1.85 22.88
CA TYR A 397 4.42 -0.58 22.19
C TYR A 397 5.28 0.53 22.81
N ASP A 398 5.26 0.63 24.14
CA ASP A 398 5.97 1.69 24.85
C ASP A 398 7.50 1.52 24.72
N ARG A 399 7.99 0.29 24.79
CA ARG A 399 9.42 -0.02 24.58
C ARG A 399 9.88 0.30 23.16
N GLU A 400 9.12 -0.12 22.14
CA GLU A 400 9.50 0.15 20.74
C GLU A 400 9.45 1.65 20.42
N MET A 401 8.46 2.36 20.90
CA MET A 401 8.38 3.82 20.74
C MET A 401 9.52 4.56 21.45
N ALA A 402 9.83 4.15 22.69
CA ALA A 402 10.92 4.76 23.44
C ALA A 402 12.28 4.57 22.74
N LYS A 403 12.52 3.36 22.23
CA LYS A 403 13.72 3.05 21.44
C LYS A 403 13.76 3.87 20.15
N ALA A 404 12.67 3.91 19.41
CA ALA A 404 12.60 4.62 18.14
C ALA A 404 12.80 6.15 18.32
N ARG A 405 12.36 6.74 19.45
CA ARG A 405 12.63 8.14 19.78
C ARG A 405 14.11 8.40 20.02
N GLN A 406 14.84 7.46 20.63
CA GLN A 406 16.29 7.57 20.81
C GLN A 406 17.04 7.51 19.47
N ASP A 407 16.52 6.73 18.52
CA ASP A 407 17.10 6.56 17.19
C ASP A 407 16.75 7.73 16.21
N GLY A 408 15.93 8.68 16.64
CA GLY A 408 15.56 9.89 15.90
C GLY A 408 14.16 9.91 15.30
N GLU A 409 13.72 11.10 14.86
CA GLU A 409 12.33 11.35 14.42
C GLU A 409 11.87 10.45 13.25
N GLN A 410 12.74 10.18 12.28
CA GLN A 410 12.41 9.30 11.15
C GLN A 410 12.10 7.88 11.61
N LYS A 411 12.93 7.33 12.51
CA LYS A 411 12.72 6.00 13.09
C LYS A 411 11.46 5.97 13.94
N PHE A 412 11.18 7.04 14.67
CA PHE A 412 9.97 7.17 15.45
C PHE A 412 8.72 7.21 14.56
N ALA A 413 8.72 8.01 13.48
CA ALA A 413 7.61 8.06 12.52
C ALA A 413 7.36 6.70 11.85
N GLU A 414 8.43 6.00 11.44
CA GLU A 414 8.34 4.65 10.88
C GLU A 414 7.78 3.64 11.90
N CYS A 415 8.22 3.73 13.15
CA CYS A 415 7.74 2.89 14.25
C CYS A 415 6.23 3.10 14.48
N VAL A 416 5.79 4.36 14.60
CA VAL A 416 4.38 4.71 14.77
C VAL A 416 3.56 4.24 13.58
N SER A 417 4.02 4.48 12.35
CA SER A 417 3.33 4.02 11.14
C SER A 417 3.07 2.51 11.17
N LYS A 418 4.08 1.72 11.52
CA LYS A 418 4.01 0.26 11.51
C LYS A 418 3.29 -0.35 12.72
N LEU A 419 3.35 0.30 13.88
CA LEU A 419 2.69 -0.20 15.10
C LEU A 419 1.23 0.22 15.20
N PHE A 420 0.88 1.41 14.72
CA PHE A 420 -0.49 1.93 14.82
C PHE A 420 -1.24 1.90 13.48
N ASN A 421 -0.60 1.43 12.43
CA ASN A 421 -1.18 1.35 11.09
C ASN A 421 -1.74 2.68 10.59
N VAL A 422 -1.01 3.75 10.85
CA VAL A 422 -1.33 5.12 10.44
C VAL A 422 -0.33 5.56 9.40
N TYR A 423 -0.82 6.06 8.26
CA TYR A 423 0.05 6.76 7.32
C TYR A 423 0.61 7.99 8.01
N ARG A 424 1.87 7.96 8.26
CA ARG A 424 2.66 9.16 8.39
C ARG A 424 3.48 9.22 7.11
N SER A 425 3.26 10.26 6.32
CA SER A 425 4.30 10.69 5.40
C SER A 425 5.55 10.63 6.25
N GLY A 426 6.40 9.64 5.99
CA GLY A 426 7.72 9.66 6.59
C GLY A 426 8.14 11.08 6.36
N ILE A 427 8.55 11.80 7.37
CA ILE A 427 9.12 13.10 7.15
C ILE A 427 10.02 12.83 5.96
N ILE A 428 9.61 13.28 4.76
CA ILE A 428 10.58 13.61 3.75
C ILE A 428 11.50 14.41 4.63
N GLN A 429 12.70 13.89 4.89
CA GLN A 429 13.60 14.59 5.77
C GLN A 429 13.70 15.93 5.07
N GLU A 430 12.85 16.86 5.51
CA GLU A 430 12.92 18.23 5.03
C GLU A 430 14.32 18.57 5.41
N TRP A 431 15.20 18.54 4.43
CA TRP A 431 16.60 18.89 4.64
C TRP A 431 16.69 20.22 5.38
N ILE A 432 15.71 21.09 5.11
CA ILE A 432 15.53 22.37 5.78
C ILE A 432 14.01 22.55 5.98
N LYS A 433 13.58 22.76 7.22
CA LYS A 433 12.17 23.00 7.54
C LYS A 433 11.74 24.38 7.03
N ALA A 434 10.51 24.49 6.55
CA ALA A 434 9.94 25.78 6.08
C ALA A 434 10.08 26.90 7.14
N GLU A 435 9.99 26.56 8.43
CA GLU A 435 10.19 27.49 9.55
C GLU A 435 11.60 28.06 9.62
N GLN A 436 12.59 27.34 9.13
CA GLN A 436 14.00 27.76 9.09
C GLN A 436 14.28 28.66 7.88
N ILE A 437 13.50 28.51 6.79
CA ILE A 437 13.60 29.35 5.59
C ILE A 437 12.89 30.70 5.81
N ARG A 438 11.74 30.71 6.49
CA ARG A 438 10.92 31.92 6.71
C ARG A 438 11.70 33.16 7.18
N PRO A 439 12.59 33.09 8.16
CA PRO A 439 13.39 34.24 8.60
C PRO A 439 14.32 34.79 7.52
N LEU A 440 14.69 33.98 6.54
CA LEU A 440 15.58 34.32 5.44
C LEU A 440 14.83 34.83 4.22
N GLN A 441 13.49 34.73 4.19
CA GLN A 441 12.66 35.18 3.08
C GLN A 441 12.61 36.73 3.01
N ARG A 442 12.54 37.24 1.79
CA ARG A 442 12.43 38.66 1.47
C ARG A 442 11.32 38.87 0.47
N ASP A 443 10.60 39.97 0.60
CA ASP A 443 9.62 40.42 -0.39
C ASP A 443 10.35 41.04 -1.60
N MET A 444 11.04 40.15 -2.32
CA MET A 444 11.85 40.49 -3.49
C MET A 444 11.78 39.33 -4.50
N ARG A 445 11.81 39.66 -5.77
CA ARG A 445 11.89 38.69 -6.87
C ARG A 445 13.19 38.91 -7.67
N ILE A 446 13.58 37.90 -8.45
CA ILE A 446 14.82 37.89 -9.23
C ILE A 446 14.94 39.07 -10.22
N ASP A 447 13.83 39.60 -10.71
CA ASP A 447 13.80 40.77 -11.61
C ASP A 447 14.43 42.04 -11.01
N LYS A 448 14.54 42.11 -9.69
CA LYS A 448 15.23 43.20 -8.97
C LYS A 448 16.74 43.02 -8.89
N CYS A 449 17.26 41.83 -9.23
CA CYS A 449 18.70 41.54 -9.19
C CYS A 449 19.38 41.90 -10.50
N THR A 450 19.43 43.20 -10.82
CA THR A 450 20.02 43.71 -12.07
C THR A 450 21.54 43.89 -11.97
N HIS A 451 22.20 43.93 -13.12
CA HIS A 451 23.64 44.20 -13.23
C HIS A 451 24.03 45.55 -12.63
N LEU A 452 23.23 46.58 -12.85
CA LEU A 452 23.45 47.91 -12.27
C LEU A 452 23.43 47.91 -10.72
N GLY A 453 22.71 46.95 -10.12
CA GLY A 453 22.75 46.70 -8.69
C GLY A 453 23.95 45.85 -8.24
N GLY A 454 24.84 45.44 -9.14
CA GLY A 454 26.03 44.63 -8.85
C GLY A 454 25.76 43.14 -8.71
N TRP A 455 24.61 42.67 -9.25
CA TRP A 455 24.23 41.26 -9.20
C TRP A 455 24.63 40.50 -10.49
N VAL A 456 25.04 39.25 -10.29
CA VAL A 456 25.25 38.26 -11.37
C VAL A 456 24.47 37.01 -11.02
N ILE A 457 23.77 36.41 -12.00
CA ILE A 457 22.87 35.31 -11.78
C ILE A 457 23.43 34.00 -12.33
N PHE A 458 23.36 32.95 -11.52
CA PHE A 458 23.55 31.56 -11.88
C PHE A 458 22.19 30.89 -11.95
N THR A 459 21.99 29.99 -12.87
CA THR A 459 20.70 29.38 -13.12
C THR A 459 20.81 27.86 -13.12
N GLY A 460 19.87 27.17 -12.47
CA GLY A 460 19.73 25.73 -12.53
C GLY A 460 18.37 25.34 -13.08
N PHE A 461 18.32 24.24 -13.86
CA PHE A 461 17.08 23.71 -14.44
C PHE A 461 16.86 22.27 -14.07
N ASP A 462 15.62 21.96 -13.74
CA ASP A 462 15.10 20.60 -13.65
C ASP A 462 13.82 20.49 -14.49
N PHE A 463 13.90 19.69 -15.56
CA PHE A 463 12.78 19.45 -16.45
C PHE A 463 12.24 18.03 -16.27
N SER A 464 11.06 17.93 -15.68
CA SER A 464 10.37 16.66 -15.50
C SER A 464 9.92 16.07 -16.86
N MET A 465 9.99 14.73 -16.99
CA MET A 465 9.35 14.01 -18.11
C MET A 465 7.92 13.55 -17.79
N GLY A 466 7.51 13.61 -16.52
CA GLY A 466 6.22 13.15 -16.00
C GLY A 466 5.21 14.27 -15.80
N ASP A 467 4.33 14.07 -14.82
CA ASP A 467 3.30 15.02 -14.42
C ASP A 467 3.80 16.03 -13.36
N ASP A 468 5.08 15.98 -12.98
CA ASP A 468 5.70 16.88 -12.02
C ASP A 468 5.91 18.30 -12.56
N LEU A 469 6.22 19.24 -11.66
CA LEU A 469 6.57 20.60 -12.02
C LEU A 469 7.92 20.64 -12.76
N HIS A 470 8.04 21.58 -13.69
CA HIS A 470 9.33 21.97 -14.28
C HIS A 470 9.84 23.18 -13.52
N GLY A 471 11.11 23.20 -13.13
CA GLY A 471 11.69 24.23 -12.28
C GLY A 471 12.89 24.93 -12.88
N ALA A 472 12.98 26.25 -12.65
CA ALA A 472 14.19 27.03 -12.85
C ALA A 472 14.55 27.74 -11.53
N SER A 473 15.76 27.54 -11.05
CA SER A 473 16.33 28.24 -9.90
C SER A 473 17.23 29.39 -10.37
N TRP A 474 17.10 30.52 -9.70
CA TRP A 474 17.88 31.71 -9.96
C TRP A 474 18.69 32.05 -8.71
N LEU A 475 20.01 31.94 -8.76
CA LEU A 475 20.91 32.33 -7.67
C LEU A 475 21.64 33.60 -8.04
N ALA A 476 21.17 34.73 -7.53
CA ALA A 476 21.84 35.99 -7.70
C ALA A 476 22.94 36.17 -6.67
N VAL A 477 24.13 36.58 -7.10
CA VAL A 477 25.33 36.77 -6.31
C VAL A 477 25.83 38.22 -6.45
N LYS A 478 26.16 38.83 -5.32
CA LYS A 478 26.68 40.19 -5.25
C LYS A 478 27.78 40.29 -4.22
N LYS A 479 28.85 41.05 -4.52
CA LYS A 479 29.91 41.33 -3.55
C LYS A 479 29.34 42.08 -2.35
N ASN A 480 29.76 41.66 -1.14
CA ASN A 480 29.43 42.39 0.08
C ASN A 480 30.22 43.71 0.12
N PRO A 481 29.58 44.88 0.09
CA PRO A 481 30.29 46.18 0.12
C PRO A 481 30.94 46.50 1.46
N GLN A 482 30.55 45.79 2.54
CA GLN A 482 31.01 46.09 3.92
C GLN A 482 31.94 45.01 4.49
N GLY A 483 32.31 43.95 3.73
CA GLY A 483 33.09 42.86 4.28
C GLY A 483 33.69 41.90 3.22
N ARG A 484 34.32 40.84 3.71
CA ARG A 484 34.79 39.73 2.86
C ARG A 484 33.60 38.79 2.56
N GLY A 485 33.47 38.35 1.30
CA GLY A 485 32.47 37.39 0.87
C GLY A 485 31.43 37.98 -0.06
N ASN A 486 30.38 37.22 -0.30
CA ASN A 486 29.28 37.55 -1.21
C ASN A 486 27.94 37.46 -0.47
N PHE A 487 26.98 38.26 -0.91
CA PHE A 487 25.55 38.04 -0.61
C PHE A 487 24.93 37.18 -1.71
N PHE A 488 24.04 36.29 -1.30
CA PHE A 488 23.27 35.45 -2.21
C PHE A 488 21.77 35.72 -2.05
N PHE A 489 21.07 35.75 -3.17
CA PHE A 489 19.61 35.77 -3.20
C PHE A 489 19.12 34.68 -4.13
N ALA A 490 18.25 33.79 -3.64
CA ALA A 490 17.66 32.70 -4.38
C ALA A 490 16.18 32.95 -4.67
N ASP A 491 15.77 32.74 -5.92
CA ASP A 491 14.39 32.76 -6.37
C ASP A 491 14.13 31.58 -7.28
N MET A 492 12.88 31.23 -7.53
CA MET A 492 12.47 30.10 -8.38
C MET A 492 11.26 30.47 -9.21
N ASP A 493 11.24 29.98 -10.44
CA ASP A 493 10.06 29.94 -11.29
C ASP A 493 9.71 28.48 -11.59
N PHE A 494 8.42 28.15 -11.55
CA PHE A 494 7.92 26.81 -11.84
C PHE A 494 6.87 26.84 -12.94
N TRP A 495 6.80 25.76 -13.70
CA TRP A 495 5.79 25.55 -14.75
C TRP A 495 5.08 24.22 -14.53
N ILE A 496 3.75 24.24 -14.74
CA ILE A 496 2.92 23.04 -14.73
C ILE A 496 2.19 22.91 -16.07
N LYS A 497 2.17 21.69 -16.61
CA LYS A 497 1.37 21.40 -17.81
C LYS A 497 -0.12 21.45 -17.47
N GLU A 498 -0.93 21.96 -18.38
CA GLU A 498 -2.38 22.04 -18.21
C GLU A 498 -3.00 20.66 -17.91
N GLU A 499 -2.55 19.61 -18.60
CA GLU A 499 -3.00 18.23 -18.32
C GLU A 499 -2.64 17.77 -16.92
N SER A 500 -1.44 18.07 -16.43
CA SER A 500 -0.99 17.72 -15.07
C SER A 500 -1.75 18.50 -14.01
N LEU A 501 -2.04 19.79 -14.26
CA LEU A 501 -2.86 20.60 -13.38
C LEU A 501 -4.27 20.00 -13.22
N MET A 502 -4.89 19.58 -14.34
CA MET A 502 -6.24 19.01 -14.34
C MET A 502 -6.33 17.68 -13.56
N LYS A 503 -5.25 16.91 -13.53
CA LYS A 503 -5.15 15.63 -12.80
C LYS A 503 -4.75 15.79 -11.33
N SER A 504 -4.29 16.97 -10.91
CA SER A 504 -3.73 17.17 -9.59
C SER A 504 -4.77 17.16 -8.48
N ALA A 505 -4.52 16.40 -7.42
CA ALA A 505 -5.36 16.37 -6.22
C ALA A 505 -5.35 17.72 -5.45
N ILE A 506 -4.31 18.55 -5.65
CA ILE A 506 -4.17 19.86 -5.01
C ILE A 506 -4.42 21.01 -6.01
N ARG A 507 -5.16 20.74 -7.06
CA ARG A 507 -5.47 21.72 -8.13
C ARG A 507 -5.90 23.10 -7.62
N PRO A 508 -6.81 23.26 -6.65
CA PRO A 508 -7.21 24.59 -6.17
C PRO A 508 -6.04 25.40 -5.60
N LEU A 509 -5.09 24.73 -4.94
CA LEU A 509 -3.89 25.37 -4.43
C LEU A 509 -2.94 25.80 -5.56
N LEU A 510 -2.75 24.94 -6.55
CA LEU A 510 -1.93 25.24 -7.73
C LEU A 510 -2.51 26.40 -8.55
N GLU A 511 -3.83 26.45 -8.73
CA GLU A 511 -4.54 27.57 -9.38
C GLU A 511 -4.31 28.88 -8.62
N THR A 512 -4.36 28.85 -7.28
CA THR A 512 -4.02 30.02 -6.46
C THR A 512 -2.57 30.50 -6.68
N TRP A 513 -1.63 29.60 -6.79
CA TRP A 513 -0.22 29.96 -7.06
C TRP A 513 -0.01 30.47 -8.48
N ILE A 514 -0.81 30.02 -9.45
CA ILE A 514 -0.82 30.58 -10.82
C ILE A 514 -1.34 32.02 -10.80
N GLU A 515 -2.46 32.29 -10.13
CA GLU A 515 -3.02 33.62 -9.97
C GLU A 515 -2.07 34.59 -9.27
N GLN A 516 -1.31 34.09 -8.28
CA GLN A 516 -0.28 34.88 -7.56
C GLN A 516 1.03 35.05 -8.36
N GLY A 517 1.18 34.38 -9.51
CA GLY A 517 2.37 34.46 -10.36
C GLY A 517 3.59 33.69 -9.85
N TRP A 518 3.39 32.72 -8.94
CA TRP A 518 4.46 31.84 -8.45
C TRP A 518 4.62 30.58 -9.30
N LEU A 519 3.54 30.16 -9.95
CA LEU A 519 3.49 29.00 -10.83
C LEU A 519 3.00 29.45 -12.20
N HIS A 520 3.63 28.99 -13.28
CA HIS A 520 3.26 29.34 -14.65
C HIS A 520 2.55 28.16 -15.33
N LEU A 521 1.43 28.42 -15.99
CA LEU A 521 0.72 27.41 -16.76
C LEU A 521 1.40 27.19 -18.12
N CYS A 522 1.71 25.94 -18.43
CA CYS A 522 2.14 25.52 -19.76
C CYS A 522 0.95 24.90 -20.51
N PRO A 523 0.45 25.51 -21.59
CA PRO A 523 -0.68 24.98 -22.33
C PRO A 523 -0.41 23.60 -22.92
N GLY A 524 -1.43 22.72 -22.84
CA GLY A 524 -1.39 21.39 -23.46
C GLY A 524 -0.72 20.30 -22.62
N LYS A 525 -0.22 19.27 -23.33
CA LYS A 525 0.27 18.03 -22.72
C LYS A 525 1.79 17.93 -22.62
N VAL A 526 2.52 18.75 -23.38
CA VAL A 526 3.98 18.70 -23.49
C VAL A 526 4.55 20.02 -23.03
N PHE A 527 5.60 19.97 -22.21
CA PHE A 527 6.30 21.18 -21.79
C PHE A 527 6.93 21.88 -23.00
N GLN A 528 6.69 23.19 -23.08
CA GLN A 528 7.21 24.04 -24.15
C GLN A 528 8.46 24.78 -23.66
N PRO A 529 9.66 24.42 -24.09
CA PRO A 529 10.92 25.05 -23.65
C PRO A 529 10.99 26.55 -23.90
N VAL A 530 10.21 27.04 -24.85
CA VAL A 530 10.11 28.48 -25.17
C VAL A 530 9.62 29.30 -23.97
N LEU A 531 8.74 28.77 -23.13
CA LEU A 531 8.23 29.48 -21.94
C LEU A 531 9.36 29.83 -20.97
N PHE A 532 10.30 28.91 -20.79
CA PHE A 532 11.49 29.16 -20.00
C PHE A 532 12.41 30.20 -20.64
N THR A 533 12.70 30.09 -21.94
CA THR A 533 13.55 31.08 -22.65
C THR A 533 12.88 32.43 -22.73
N ASP A 534 11.56 32.54 -22.80
CA ASP A 534 10.86 33.82 -22.76
C ASP A 534 10.99 34.47 -21.37
N ARG A 535 10.93 33.69 -20.27
CA ARG A 535 11.21 34.20 -18.94
C ARG A 535 12.65 34.72 -18.85
N LEU A 536 13.62 33.95 -19.36
CA LEU A 536 15.03 34.35 -19.41
C LEU A 536 15.22 35.67 -20.20
N LYS A 537 14.60 35.79 -21.37
CA LYS A 537 14.62 37.05 -22.19
C LYS A 537 14.03 38.23 -21.42
N GLN A 538 12.92 38.00 -20.73
CA GLN A 538 12.30 39.04 -19.92
C GLN A 538 13.26 39.58 -18.83
N LEU A 539 13.89 38.68 -18.09
CA LEU A 539 14.86 39.02 -17.05
C LEU A 539 16.11 39.73 -17.65
N TYR A 540 16.63 39.22 -18.76
CA TYR A 540 17.78 39.82 -19.44
C TYR A 540 17.47 41.26 -19.95
N ARG A 541 16.32 41.46 -20.60
CA ARG A 541 15.86 42.78 -21.06
C ARG A 541 15.56 43.72 -19.89
N GLY A 542 15.22 43.16 -18.72
CA GLY A 542 15.05 43.90 -17.46
C GLY A 542 16.39 44.31 -16.81
N GLY A 543 17.52 43.93 -17.41
CA GLY A 543 18.86 44.31 -16.93
C GLY A 543 19.56 43.25 -16.05
N CYS A 544 19.06 42.03 -15.96
CA CYS A 544 19.74 40.92 -15.28
C CYS A 544 20.89 40.40 -16.11
N GLN A 545 22.00 40.06 -15.46
CA GLN A 545 23.17 39.44 -16.10
C GLN A 545 23.34 38.00 -15.65
N PHE A 546 23.38 37.08 -16.61
CA PHE A 546 23.54 35.65 -16.37
C PHE A 546 24.98 35.22 -16.64
N LEU A 547 25.49 34.28 -15.82
CA LEU A 547 26.85 33.80 -15.93
C LEU A 547 26.91 32.32 -16.34
N TYR A 548 26.18 31.44 -15.65
CA TYR A 548 26.17 30.01 -15.94
C TYR A 548 24.77 29.42 -15.82
N PHE A 549 24.56 28.32 -16.59
CA PHE A 549 23.31 27.57 -16.67
C PHE A 549 23.60 26.09 -16.44
N GLY A 550 23.20 25.58 -15.27
CA GLY A 550 23.30 24.17 -14.92
C GLY A 550 22.03 23.41 -15.28
N TYR A 551 22.16 22.16 -15.72
CA TYR A 551 21.03 21.29 -16.05
C TYR A 551 21.28 19.84 -15.72
N ASP A 552 20.21 19.04 -15.47
CA ASP A 552 20.31 17.60 -15.31
C ASP A 552 20.62 16.95 -16.66
N LYS A 553 21.75 16.24 -16.73
CA LYS A 553 22.28 15.59 -17.93
C LYS A 553 21.29 14.58 -18.56
N TYR A 554 20.45 13.96 -17.77
CA TYR A 554 19.67 12.79 -18.22
C TYR A 554 18.32 13.13 -18.87
N ARG A 555 17.85 14.39 -18.85
CA ARG A 555 16.45 14.69 -19.16
C ARG A 555 16.16 15.87 -20.11
N ALA A 556 17.15 16.48 -20.76
CA ALA A 556 16.92 17.78 -21.36
C ALA A 556 17.53 18.11 -22.74
N PRO A 557 17.58 17.22 -23.78
CA PRO A 557 18.20 17.62 -25.04
C PRO A 557 17.47 18.79 -25.73
N ASP A 558 16.14 18.76 -25.87
CA ASP A 558 15.39 19.81 -26.56
C ASP A 558 15.35 21.15 -25.81
N PRO A 559 15.09 21.20 -24.49
CA PRO A 559 15.16 22.44 -23.72
C PRO A 559 16.54 23.09 -23.75
N ILE A 560 17.61 22.30 -23.73
CA ILE A 560 18.98 22.81 -23.76
C ILE A 560 19.36 23.37 -25.13
N ASN A 561 18.95 22.75 -26.22
CA ASN A 561 19.15 23.29 -27.55
C ASN A 561 18.40 24.61 -27.74
N THR A 562 17.17 24.71 -27.25
CA THR A 562 16.37 25.94 -27.27
C THR A 562 17.03 27.05 -26.44
N LEU A 563 17.61 26.71 -25.28
CA LEU A 563 18.37 27.65 -24.45
C LEU A 563 19.61 28.16 -25.19
N LYS A 564 20.43 27.28 -25.74
CA LYS A 564 21.65 27.65 -26.47
C LYS A 564 21.35 28.55 -27.66
N ALA A 565 20.29 28.25 -28.42
CA ALA A 565 19.83 29.10 -29.51
C ALA A 565 19.40 30.48 -29.00
N CYS A 566 18.71 30.57 -27.87
CA CYS A 566 18.30 31.83 -27.24
C CYS A 566 19.52 32.66 -26.78
N LEU A 567 20.52 32.03 -26.16
CA LEU A 567 21.75 32.70 -25.74
C LEU A 567 22.52 33.30 -26.91
N GLN A 568 22.58 32.60 -28.03
CA GLN A 568 23.23 33.12 -29.24
C GLN A 568 22.46 34.28 -29.90
N SER A 569 21.15 34.08 -30.12
CA SER A 569 20.35 35.02 -30.93
C SER A 569 19.93 36.29 -30.17
N GLU A 570 19.62 36.14 -28.86
CA GLU A 570 19.05 37.23 -28.07
C GLU A 570 20.06 37.88 -27.11
N MET A 571 21.05 37.13 -26.65
CA MET A 571 22.03 37.61 -25.66
C MET A 571 23.43 37.81 -26.23
N GLY A 572 23.65 37.48 -27.52
CA GLY A 572 24.90 37.69 -28.20
C GLY A 572 26.05 36.79 -27.71
N VAL A 573 25.75 35.68 -27.11
CA VAL A 573 26.77 34.74 -26.60
C VAL A 573 27.36 33.94 -27.75
N ALA A 574 28.62 34.18 -28.09
CA ALA A 574 29.27 33.56 -29.27
C ALA A 574 29.43 32.04 -29.11
N ASP A 575 29.67 31.56 -27.90
CA ASP A 575 29.91 30.14 -27.60
C ASP A 575 29.10 29.70 -26.37
N PRO A 576 27.82 29.33 -26.53
CA PRO A 576 26.97 28.94 -25.41
C PRO A 576 27.45 27.70 -24.66
N GLU A 577 28.21 26.81 -25.30
CA GLU A 577 28.72 25.58 -24.69
C GLU A 577 29.59 25.85 -23.45
N LYS A 578 30.24 27.01 -23.40
CA LYS A 578 31.03 27.42 -22.23
C LYS A 578 30.22 27.81 -21.00
N TYR A 579 28.95 28.11 -21.18
CA TYR A 579 28.09 28.66 -20.13
C TYR A 579 26.96 27.70 -19.75
N VAL A 580 26.66 26.69 -20.57
CA VAL A 580 25.60 25.71 -20.35
C VAL A 580 26.22 24.36 -19.99
N MET A 581 26.14 23.97 -18.73
CA MET A 581 26.89 22.84 -18.19
C MET A 581 25.98 21.76 -17.58
N PRO A 582 26.23 20.48 -17.87
CA PRO A 582 25.54 19.41 -17.17
C PRO A 582 25.99 19.35 -15.71
N VAL A 583 25.02 19.19 -14.80
CA VAL A 583 25.25 18.99 -13.38
C VAL A 583 24.94 17.54 -13.03
N SER A 584 25.88 16.87 -12.38
CA SER A 584 25.70 15.52 -11.91
C SER A 584 24.86 15.50 -10.62
N GLN A 585 23.91 14.58 -10.53
CA GLN A 585 23.08 14.36 -9.35
C GLN A 585 23.62 13.23 -8.43
N LEU A 586 24.84 12.77 -8.67
CA LEU A 586 25.49 11.78 -7.79
C LEU A 586 25.75 12.38 -6.41
N ASN A 587 25.45 11.61 -5.36
CA ASN A 587 25.65 12.05 -3.96
C ASN A 587 27.06 12.59 -3.69
N SER A 588 28.11 12.00 -4.30
CA SER A 588 29.49 12.43 -4.17
C SER A 588 29.77 13.84 -4.70
N GLU A 589 28.99 14.32 -5.67
CA GLU A 589 29.16 15.63 -6.31
C GLU A 589 28.17 16.67 -5.73
N PHE A 590 27.01 16.21 -5.27
CA PHE A 590 25.94 17.07 -4.79
C PHE A 590 26.07 17.43 -3.28
N SER A 591 26.74 16.59 -2.46
CA SER A 591 26.87 16.82 -1.02
C SER A 591 27.61 18.12 -0.69
N GLY A 592 28.72 18.44 -1.35
CA GLY A 592 29.47 19.65 -1.09
C GLY A 592 28.69 20.95 -1.34
N PRO A 593 28.05 21.14 -2.51
CA PRO A 593 27.14 22.27 -2.76
C PRO A 593 25.99 22.36 -1.76
N THR A 594 25.44 21.23 -1.32
CA THR A 594 24.36 21.16 -0.34
C THR A 594 24.82 21.62 1.05
N GLU A 595 25.99 21.18 1.50
CA GLU A 595 26.61 21.65 2.75
C GLU A 595 26.91 23.15 2.71
N ASN A 596 27.45 23.67 1.59
CA ASN A 596 27.70 25.09 1.42
C ASN A 596 26.42 25.93 1.50
N LEU A 597 25.31 25.44 0.95
CA LEU A 597 24.02 26.11 1.06
C LEU A 597 23.52 26.12 2.50
N TYR A 598 23.65 25.00 3.21
CA TYR A 598 23.31 24.88 4.63
C TYR A 598 24.13 25.89 5.46
N ASP A 599 25.43 25.95 5.27
CA ASP A 599 26.32 26.90 5.96
C ASP A 599 25.96 28.35 5.67
N ALA A 600 25.57 28.67 4.42
CA ALA A 600 25.13 30.01 4.04
C ALA A 600 23.84 30.44 4.76
N MET A 601 22.94 29.49 5.02
CA MET A 601 21.66 29.73 5.72
C MET A 601 21.82 29.86 7.23
N PHE A 602 22.69 29.04 7.84
CA PHE A 602 22.79 28.86 9.28
C PHE A 602 24.07 29.47 9.88
N ALA A 603 24.81 30.22 9.11
CA ALA A 603 25.91 31.06 9.66
C ALA A 603 25.38 32.00 10.75
N PRO A 604 26.24 32.41 11.72
CA PRO A 604 25.86 33.40 12.75
C PRO A 604 25.24 34.67 12.17
N VAL A 605 25.66 35.07 10.98
CA VAL A 605 25.03 36.09 10.14
C VAL A 605 24.78 35.45 8.79
N PRO A 606 23.54 35.04 8.49
CA PRO A 606 23.22 34.42 7.21
C PRO A 606 23.57 35.35 6.04
N PHE A 607 24.17 34.79 5.01
CA PHE A 607 24.58 35.56 3.83
C PHE A 607 23.82 35.12 2.57
N ILE A 608 22.78 34.29 2.72
CA ILE A 608 21.78 33.99 1.70
C ILE A 608 20.38 34.44 2.15
N SER A 609 19.57 34.86 1.21
CA SER A 609 18.13 35.11 1.38
C SER A 609 17.35 34.53 0.22
N PHE A 610 16.05 34.33 0.44
CA PHE A 610 15.15 33.67 -0.49
C PHE A 610 14.00 34.61 -0.85
N SER A 611 13.39 34.43 -2.01
CA SER A 611 12.10 35.04 -2.30
C SER A 611 11.04 34.50 -1.32
N ASN A 612 9.92 35.24 -1.17
CA ASN A 612 8.80 34.81 -0.34
C ASN A 612 7.84 33.85 -1.08
N SER A 613 8.36 33.09 -2.04
CA SER A 613 7.59 32.07 -2.76
C SER A 613 7.01 31.04 -1.79
N PRO A 614 5.73 30.67 -1.92
CA PRO A 614 5.13 29.58 -1.16
C PRO A 614 5.61 28.19 -1.61
N LEU A 615 6.43 28.13 -2.65
CA LEU A 615 6.97 26.91 -3.25
C LEU A 615 8.35 26.52 -2.68
N TRP A 616 8.90 27.28 -1.74
CA TRP A 616 10.11 26.94 -0.96
C TRP A 616 9.86 25.83 0.06
#